data_d7c2c0ae0134ec1e7bdf89313cd33e5b
#
_entry.id   d7c2c0ae0134ec1e7bdf89313cd33e5b
#
_cell.length_a   1.000
_cell.length_b   1.000
_cell.length_c   1.000
_cell.angle_alpha   90.00
_cell.angle_beta   90.00
_cell.angle_gamma   90.00
#
_symmetry.space_group_name_H-M   'P 1'
#
loop_
_entity.id
_entity.type
_entity.pdbx_description
1 polymer ?
#
loop_
_entity_poly.entity_id
_entity_poly.type
_entity_poly.pdbx_seq_one_letter_code
_entity_poly.pdbx_strand_id
1 'polypeptide(L)'
;NRKKEMRKIRSELNGTNDKIDKERHTKLRSTSAEESLLAHLINNPDSLKAIRQYISAEDFQNSLMKRYFEYFSGRIESGLDPLNNIAADFSDDERSRMYQILSKYSGISQTPQSLYENIRIIKAESERPKNTADMTGEDISKLFANMKKNKK
;
A
#
# COMPACT_ATOMS: atom_id res chain seq x y z
N ASN A 1 -17.48 14.32 -27.71
CA ASN A 1 -16.21 15.01 -27.64
C ASN A 1 -15.10 13.99 -27.28
N ARG A 2 -14.08 13.92 -28.13
CA ARG A 2 -12.97 12.96 -27.98
C ARG A 2 -12.27 13.07 -26.62
N LYS A 3 -12.09 14.28 -26.10
CA LYS A 3 -11.43 14.49 -24.81
C LYS A 3 -12.23 13.92 -23.65
N LYS A 4 -13.55 14.03 -23.68
CA LYS A 4 -14.41 13.46 -22.65
C LYS A 4 -14.42 11.94 -22.71
N GLU A 5 -14.47 11.36 -23.90
CA GLU A 5 -14.42 9.92 -24.09
C GLU A 5 -13.07 9.32 -23.63
N MET A 6 -11.98 10.00 -23.97
CA MET A 6 -10.64 9.58 -23.55
C MET A 6 -10.46 9.62 -22.03
N ARG A 7 -11.00 10.65 -21.37
CA ARG A 7 -10.97 10.75 -19.90
C ARG A 7 -11.79 9.64 -19.26
N LYS A 8 -12.95 9.32 -19.82
CA LYS A 8 -13.81 8.26 -19.32
C LYS A 8 -13.12 6.90 -19.44
N ILE A 9 -12.55 6.62 -20.61
CA ILE A 9 -11.82 5.37 -20.84
C ILE A 9 -10.62 5.27 -19.90
N ARG A 10 -9.85 6.34 -19.75
CA ARG A 10 -8.69 6.37 -18.87
C ARG A 10 -9.10 6.18 -17.41
N SER A 11 -10.20 6.78 -16.98
CA SER A 11 -10.75 6.58 -15.63
C SER A 11 -11.14 5.13 -15.39
N GLU A 12 -11.79 4.49 -16.37
CA GLU A 12 -12.19 3.09 -16.29
C GLU A 12 -10.99 2.15 -16.25
N LEU A 13 -9.92 2.49 -16.99
CA LEU A 13 -8.71 1.66 -17.06
C LEU A 13 -7.77 1.87 -15.86
N ASN A 14 -7.81 3.02 -15.20
CA ASN A 14 -6.85 3.40 -14.17
C ASN A 14 -7.34 3.17 -12.73
N GLY A 15 -8.35 2.35 -12.54
CA GLY A 15 -8.73 1.91 -11.21
C GLY A 15 -9.87 2.65 -10.54
N THR A 16 -10.51 3.64 -11.22
CA THR A 16 -11.74 4.24 -10.71
C THR A 16 -12.82 3.16 -10.58
N ASN A 17 -12.71 2.11 -11.39
CA ASN A 17 -13.59 0.95 -11.38
C ASN A 17 -12.91 -0.29 -10.77
N ASP A 18 -11.87 -0.10 -9.97
CA ASP A 18 -11.21 -1.20 -9.27
C ASP A 18 -12.13 -1.70 -8.17
N LYS A 19 -12.83 -2.80 -8.44
CA LYS A 19 -13.79 -3.40 -7.51
C LYS A 19 -13.10 -4.10 -6.34
N ILE A 20 -11.85 -4.47 -6.50
CA ILE A 20 -11.08 -5.25 -5.51
C ILE A 20 -10.37 -4.31 -4.55
N ASP A 21 -9.83 -3.21 -5.07
CA ASP A 21 -9.03 -2.28 -4.29
C ASP A 21 -9.40 -0.84 -4.64
N LYS A 22 -10.49 -0.36 -4.05
CA LYS A 22 -10.99 1.00 -4.27
C LYS A 22 -10.05 2.05 -3.67
N GLU A 23 -9.28 1.68 -2.65
CA GLU A 23 -8.36 2.59 -1.98
C GLU A 23 -7.12 2.90 -2.80
N ARG A 24 -6.76 2.01 -3.74
CA ARG A 24 -5.57 2.18 -4.58
C ARG A 24 -5.61 3.50 -5.35
N HIS A 25 -6.78 3.88 -5.84
CA HIS A 25 -6.96 5.12 -6.60
C HIS A 25 -6.72 6.37 -5.74
N THR A 26 -7.24 6.37 -4.51
CA THR A 26 -7.16 7.52 -3.62
C THR A 26 -5.84 7.61 -2.86
N LYS A 27 -5.16 6.49 -2.68
CA LYS A 27 -3.93 6.39 -1.88
C LYS A 27 -2.78 5.80 -2.68
N LEU A 28 -2.64 6.23 -3.94
CA LEU A 28 -1.71 5.63 -4.90
C LEU A 28 -0.26 5.62 -4.42
N ARG A 29 0.22 6.70 -3.82
CA ARG A 29 1.60 6.79 -3.36
C ARG A 29 1.92 5.75 -2.29
N SER A 30 1.09 5.66 -1.27
CA SER A 30 1.31 4.68 -0.21
C SER A 30 1.08 3.27 -0.73
N THR A 31 0.05 3.05 -1.56
CA THR A 31 -0.22 1.73 -2.13
C THR A 31 0.95 1.23 -2.96
N SER A 32 1.55 2.09 -3.79
CA SER A 32 2.71 1.70 -4.59
C SER A 32 3.90 1.29 -3.72
N ALA A 33 4.17 2.02 -2.65
CA ALA A 33 5.24 1.67 -1.72
C ALA A 33 4.92 0.36 -0.97
N GLU A 34 3.66 0.17 -0.58
CA GLU A 34 3.20 -1.04 0.08
C GLU A 34 3.30 -2.26 -0.84
N GLU A 35 2.92 -2.12 -2.11
CA GLU A 35 3.06 -3.17 -3.12
C GLU A 35 4.53 -3.57 -3.30
N SER A 36 5.41 -2.59 -3.43
CA SER A 36 6.84 -2.83 -3.60
C SER A 36 7.45 -3.54 -2.38
N LEU A 37 7.04 -3.12 -1.19
CA LEU A 37 7.50 -3.74 0.05
C LEU A 37 7.02 -5.19 0.15
N LEU A 38 5.77 -5.47 -0.21
CA LEU A 38 5.23 -6.83 -0.20
C LEU A 38 5.98 -7.74 -1.17
N ALA A 39 6.28 -7.25 -2.38
CA ALA A 39 7.06 -8.01 -3.36
C ALA A 39 8.45 -8.30 -2.81
N HIS A 40 9.08 -7.33 -2.17
CA HIS A 40 10.39 -7.52 -1.54
C HIS A 40 10.32 -8.59 -0.45
N LEU A 41 9.30 -8.53 0.41
CA LEU A 41 9.12 -9.48 1.51
C LEU A 41 8.93 -10.90 1.00
N ILE A 42 8.14 -11.09 -0.04
CA ILE A 42 7.89 -12.41 -0.61
C ILE A 42 9.15 -12.99 -1.21
N ASN A 43 9.94 -12.17 -1.90
CA ASN A 43 11.20 -12.60 -2.51
C ASN A 43 12.32 -12.75 -1.49
N ASN A 44 12.23 -12.07 -0.35
CA ASN A 44 13.25 -12.08 0.71
C ASN A 44 12.56 -12.18 2.08
N PRO A 45 12.04 -13.37 2.44
CA PRO A 45 11.31 -13.54 3.70
C PRO A 45 12.13 -13.16 4.94
N ASP A 46 13.45 -13.29 4.86
CA ASP A 46 14.35 -12.94 5.97
C ASP A 46 14.32 -11.43 6.31
N SER A 47 13.81 -10.60 5.38
CA SER A 47 13.73 -9.16 5.60
C SER A 47 12.60 -8.76 6.56
N LEU A 48 11.69 -9.68 6.91
CA LEU A 48 10.54 -9.38 7.77
C LEU A 48 10.97 -8.78 9.11
N LYS A 49 12.01 -9.33 9.70
CA LYS A 49 12.50 -8.88 11.00
C LYS A 49 12.95 -7.43 10.96
N ALA A 50 13.69 -7.06 9.91
CA ALA A 50 14.13 -5.69 9.70
C ALA A 50 12.95 -4.75 9.43
N ILE A 51 12.00 -5.19 8.61
CA ILE A 51 10.82 -4.40 8.30
C ILE A 51 10.03 -4.08 9.56
N ARG A 52 9.83 -5.05 10.44
CA ARG A 52 9.07 -4.90 11.67
C ARG A 52 9.71 -3.98 12.71
N GLN A 53 10.98 -3.70 12.59
CA GLN A 53 11.64 -2.72 13.46
C GLN A 53 11.16 -1.30 13.17
N TYR A 54 10.64 -1.04 11.98
CA TYR A 54 10.26 0.30 11.54
C TYR A 54 8.76 0.48 11.37
N ILE A 55 8.05 -0.53 10.88
CA ILE A 55 6.61 -0.46 10.60
C ILE A 55 5.89 -1.73 11.05
N SER A 56 4.58 -1.60 11.21
CA SER A 56 3.67 -2.71 11.48
C SER A 56 2.53 -2.68 10.47
N ALA A 57 1.64 -3.68 10.51
CA ALA A 57 0.46 -3.74 9.67
C ALA A 57 -0.41 -2.48 9.81
N GLU A 58 -0.42 -1.88 11.00
CA GLU A 58 -1.22 -0.69 11.27
C GLU A 58 -0.77 0.54 10.48
N ASP A 59 0.47 0.55 9.99
CA ASP A 59 1.00 1.64 9.18
C ASP A 59 0.53 1.59 7.72
N PHE A 60 -0.03 0.46 7.29
CA PHE A 60 -0.53 0.30 5.93
C PHE A 60 -1.82 1.11 5.74
N GLN A 61 -1.86 1.91 4.69
CA GLN A 61 -3.03 2.73 4.36
C GLN A 61 -4.04 2.00 3.49
N ASN A 62 -3.59 1.00 2.73
CA ASN A 62 -4.44 0.21 1.86
C ASN A 62 -4.88 -1.06 2.59
N SER A 63 -6.19 -1.26 2.72
CA SER A 63 -6.74 -2.39 3.47
C SER A 63 -6.35 -3.74 2.89
N LEU A 64 -6.30 -3.86 1.57
CA LEU A 64 -5.92 -5.11 0.91
C LEU A 64 -4.44 -5.41 1.14
N MET A 65 -3.57 -4.39 1.01
CA MET A 65 -2.14 -4.55 1.24
C MET A 65 -1.86 -4.90 2.70
N LYS A 66 -2.62 -4.33 3.63
CA LYS A 66 -2.54 -4.66 5.05
C LYS A 66 -2.85 -6.13 5.28
N ARG A 67 -3.91 -6.66 4.66
CA ARG A 67 -4.29 -8.06 4.75
C ARG A 67 -3.20 -8.98 4.20
N TYR A 68 -2.60 -8.63 3.07
CA TYR A 68 -1.48 -9.39 2.52
C TYR A 68 -0.30 -9.38 3.48
N PHE A 69 0.05 -8.24 4.03
CA PHE A 69 1.17 -8.12 4.96
C PHE A 69 0.97 -8.98 6.21
N GLU A 70 -0.22 -8.94 6.79
CA GLU A 70 -0.55 -9.76 7.95
C GLU A 70 -0.46 -11.26 7.62
N TYR A 71 -0.98 -11.65 6.47
CA TYR A 71 -0.96 -13.04 6.01
C TYR A 71 0.48 -13.54 5.79
N PHE A 72 1.25 -12.80 5.00
CA PHE A 72 2.61 -13.19 4.68
C PHE A 72 3.51 -13.20 5.93
N SER A 73 3.36 -12.20 6.78
CA SER A 73 4.11 -12.12 8.04
C SER A 73 3.84 -13.33 8.93
N GLY A 74 2.58 -13.71 9.07
CA GLY A 74 2.19 -14.87 9.87
C GLY A 74 2.80 -16.15 9.35
N ARG A 75 2.78 -16.35 8.03
CA ARG A 75 3.36 -17.54 7.42
C ARG A 75 4.87 -17.59 7.57
N ILE A 76 5.54 -16.48 7.34
CA ILE A 76 7.00 -16.39 7.48
C ILE A 76 7.42 -16.69 8.92
N GLU A 77 6.70 -16.15 9.90
CA GLU A 77 6.98 -16.43 11.33
C GLU A 77 6.81 -17.89 11.68
N SER A 78 5.89 -18.56 11.01
CA SER A 78 5.63 -19.99 11.21
C SER A 78 6.59 -20.87 10.42
N GLY A 79 7.55 -20.28 9.68
CA GLY A 79 8.48 -21.02 8.84
C GLY A 79 7.87 -21.58 7.58
N LEU A 80 6.74 -21.02 7.13
CA LEU A 80 6.00 -21.49 5.96
C LEU A 80 6.26 -20.58 4.77
N ASP A 81 6.06 -21.13 3.55
CA ASP A 81 6.13 -20.35 2.32
C ASP A 81 5.02 -19.30 2.32
N PRO A 82 5.35 -18.01 2.11
CA PRO A 82 4.34 -16.96 2.14
C PRO A 82 3.25 -17.08 1.09
N LEU A 83 3.52 -17.69 -0.06
CA LEU A 83 2.53 -17.84 -1.13
C LEU A 83 1.73 -19.12 -1.09
N ASN A 84 2.10 -20.06 -0.23
CA ASN A 84 1.39 -21.34 -0.14
C ASN A 84 0.04 -21.15 0.57
N ASN A 85 -1.00 -21.84 0.09
CA ASN A 85 -2.37 -21.77 0.64
C ASN A 85 -3.03 -20.39 0.62
N ILE A 86 -2.55 -19.49 -0.20
CA ILE A 86 -3.14 -18.15 -0.33
C ILE A 86 -4.63 -18.22 -0.74
N ALA A 87 -5.03 -19.30 -1.41
CA ALA A 87 -6.41 -19.49 -1.85
C ALA A 87 -7.40 -19.64 -0.70
N ALA A 88 -6.94 -20.04 0.49
CA ALA A 88 -7.82 -20.24 1.64
C ALA A 88 -8.33 -18.92 2.22
N ASP A 89 -7.53 -17.83 2.11
CA ASP A 89 -7.82 -16.56 2.77
C ASP A 89 -8.13 -15.41 1.80
N PHE A 90 -7.93 -15.62 0.51
CA PHE A 90 -8.11 -14.58 -0.51
C PHE A 90 -8.94 -15.09 -1.67
N SER A 91 -9.76 -14.21 -2.23
CA SER A 91 -10.57 -14.54 -3.43
C SER A 91 -9.67 -14.70 -4.66
N ASP A 92 -10.24 -15.25 -5.75
CA ASP A 92 -9.53 -15.40 -7.01
C ASP A 92 -8.99 -14.06 -7.52
N ASP A 93 -9.81 -13.01 -7.41
CA ASP A 93 -9.43 -11.66 -7.86
C ASP A 93 -8.34 -11.08 -6.98
N GLU A 94 -8.39 -11.30 -5.67
CA GLU A 94 -7.35 -10.84 -4.75
C GLU A 94 -6.03 -11.56 -5.00
N ARG A 95 -6.08 -12.87 -5.26
CA ARG A 95 -4.87 -13.63 -5.64
C ARG A 95 -4.29 -13.13 -6.94
N SER A 96 -5.13 -12.87 -7.93
CA SER A 96 -4.69 -12.32 -9.22
C SER A 96 -3.98 -10.98 -9.04
N ARG A 97 -4.51 -10.12 -8.16
CA ARG A 97 -3.88 -8.84 -7.84
C ARG A 97 -2.49 -9.06 -7.23
N MET A 98 -2.35 -10.03 -6.33
CA MET A 98 -1.05 -10.35 -5.73
C MET A 98 -0.04 -10.77 -6.78
N TYR A 99 -0.44 -11.66 -7.70
CA TYR A 99 0.47 -12.09 -8.78
C TYR A 99 0.81 -10.96 -9.74
N GLN A 100 -0.11 -10.02 -9.98
CA GLN A 100 0.17 -8.83 -10.77
C GLN A 100 1.23 -7.95 -10.09
N ILE A 101 1.12 -7.79 -8.77
CA ILE A 101 2.10 -7.03 -7.97
C ILE A 101 3.48 -7.67 -8.09
N LEU A 102 3.56 -8.99 -7.90
CA LEU A 102 4.82 -9.71 -8.00
C LEU A 102 5.43 -9.59 -9.38
N SER A 103 4.61 -9.69 -10.43
CA SER A 103 5.05 -9.56 -11.81
C SER A 103 5.57 -8.15 -12.09
N LYS A 104 4.86 -7.13 -11.59
CA LYS A 104 5.24 -5.72 -11.79
C LYS A 104 6.63 -5.41 -11.22
N TYR A 105 6.96 -5.97 -10.07
CA TYR A 105 8.23 -5.70 -9.40
C TYR A 105 9.31 -6.76 -9.65
N SER A 106 9.02 -7.80 -10.42
CA SER A 106 9.99 -8.88 -10.68
C SER A 106 11.21 -8.42 -11.49
N GLY A 107 11.03 -7.46 -12.38
CA GLY A 107 12.12 -6.90 -13.19
C GLY A 107 12.84 -5.73 -12.56
N ILE A 108 12.44 -5.31 -11.36
CA ILE A 108 13.00 -4.16 -10.67
C ILE A 108 13.99 -4.66 -9.62
N SER A 109 15.21 -4.10 -9.63
CA SER A 109 16.22 -4.44 -8.64
C SER A 109 15.74 -4.01 -7.25
N GLN A 110 15.57 -4.98 -6.36
CA GLN A 110 15.15 -4.74 -4.97
C GLN A 110 16.39 -4.75 -4.07
N THR A 111 16.83 -3.56 -3.70
CA THR A 111 18.01 -3.37 -2.84
C THR A 111 17.56 -3.04 -1.41
N PRO A 112 18.44 -3.15 -0.42
CA PRO A 112 18.14 -2.68 0.94
C PRO A 112 17.74 -1.20 0.96
N GLN A 113 18.32 -0.39 0.08
CA GLN A 113 17.98 1.02 -0.01
C GLN A 113 16.56 1.24 -0.55
N SER A 114 16.15 0.48 -1.57
CA SER A 114 14.79 0.59 -2.10
C SER A 114 13.76 0.15 -1.05
N LEU A 115 14.07 -0.87 -0.27
CA LEU A 115 13.23 -1.30 0.84
C LEU A 115 13.09 -0.19 1.87
N TYR A 116 14.19 0.44 2.24
CA TYR A 116 14.20 1.54 3.21
C TYR A 116 13.37 2.72 2.73
N GLU A 117 13.48 3.07 1.44
CA GLU A 117 12.67 4.14 0.85
C GLU A 117 11.18 3.84 0.91
N ASN A 118 10.79 2.60 0.63
CA ASN A 118 9.39 2.16 0.74
C ASN A 118 8.90 2.27 2.17
N ILE A 119 9.71 1.85 3.13
CA ILE A 119 9.39 1.95 4.55
C ILE A 119 9.18 3.42 4.95
N ARG A 120 10.04 4.31 4.48
CA ARG A 120 9.91 5.74 4.75
C ARG A 120 8.60 6.31 4.23
N ILE A 121 8.23 5.95 3.00
CA ILE A 121 6.98 6.42 2.39
C ILE A 121 5.77 5.90 3.17
N ILE A 122 5.77 4.62 3.51
CA ILE A 122 4.68 4.00 4.27
C ILE A 122 4.53 4.70 5.62
N LYS A 123 5.64 4.91 6.31
CA LYS A 123 5.63 5.55 7.63
C LYS A 123 5.15 7.01 7.55
N ALA A 124 5.65 7.76 6.56
CA ALA A 124 5.25 9.15 6.35
C ALA A 124 3.75 9.25 6.03
N GLU A 125 3.23 8.36 5.20
CA GLU A 125 1.81 8.38 4.86
C GLU A 125 0.94 7.94 6.04
N SER A 126 1.41 7.02 6.89
CA SER A 126 0.67 6.60 8.08
C SER A 126 0.55 7.72 9.12
N GLU A 127 1.51 8.61 9.16
CA GLU A 127 1.54 9.74 10.11
C GLU A 127 0.87 10.99 9.54
N ARG A 128 0.45 10.96 8.28
CA ARG A 128 -0.20 12.08 7.64
C ARG A 128 -1.60 12.32 8.19
N PRO A 129 -2.03 13.60 8.32
CA PRO A 129 -3.41 13.89 8.67
C PRO A 129 -4.37 13.25 7.67
N LYS A 130 -5.54 12.83 8.15
CA LYS A 130 -6.57 12.26 7.29
C LYS A 130 -6.95 13.24 6.19
N ASN A 131 -7.39 12.70 5.05
CA ASN A 131 -7.91 13.50 3.94
C ASN A 131 -8.99 14.46 4.46
N THR A 132 -8.97 15.71 3.97
CA THR A 132 -9.92 16.74 4.38
C THR A 132 -11.39 16.33 4.22
N ALA A 133 -11.67 15.44 3.28
CA ALA A 133 -13.03 14.91 3.09
C ALA A 133 -13.54 14.10 4.28
N ASP A 134 -12.63 13.48 5.04
CA ASP A 134 -12.95 12.66 6.20
C ASP A 134 -12.77 13.41 7.53
N MET A 135 -12.38 14.69 7.47
CA MET A 135 -12.13 15.49 8.65
C MET A 135 -13.36 16.30 9.05
N THR A 136 -13.59 16.43 10.36
CA THR A 136 -14.60 17.35 10.88
C THR A 136 -14.11 18.77 10.74
N GLY A 137 -15.02 19.77 10.86
CA GLY A 137 -14.64 21.17 10.83
C GLY A 137 -13.61 21.51 11.91
N GLU A 138 -13.71 20.87 13.07
CA GLU A 138 -12.76 21.04 14.16
C GLU A 138 -11.37 20.53 13.80
N ASP A 139 -11.29 19.36 13.14
CA ASP A 139 -10.02 18.80 12.68
C ASP A 139 -9.34 19.72 11.67
N ILE A 140 -10.11 20.27 10.76
CA ILE A 140 -9.62 21.20 9.74
C ILE A 140 -9.05 22.47 10.40
N SER A 141 -9.75 23.01 11.40
CA SER A 141 -9.30 24.17 12.15
C SER A 141 -7.98 23.91 12.87
N LYS A 142 -7.83 22.74 13.47
CA LYS A 142 -6.58 22.33 14.12
C LYS A 142 -5.44 22.21 13.12
N LEU A 143 -5.72 21.68 11.94
CA LEU A 143 -4.73 21.55 10.88
C LEU A 143 -4.20 22.91 10.44
N PHE A 144 -5.09 23.88 10.21
CA PHE A 144 -4.70 25.23 9.83
C PHE A 144 -3.92 25.93 10.94
N ALA A 145 -4.30 25.74 12.19
CA ALA A 145 -3.58 26.31 13.33
C ALA A 145 -2.14 25.78 13.40
N ASN A 146 -1.95 24.48 13.16
CA ASN A 146 -0.63 23.87 13.13
C ASN A 146 0.21 24.36 11.95
N MET A 147 -0.40 24.58 10.80
CA MET A 147 0.29 25.13 9.64
C MET A 147 0.80 26.56 9.89
N LYS A 148 0.02 27.38 10.57
CA LYS A 148 0.43 28.73 10.96
C LYS A 148 1.62 28.70 11.92
N LYS A 149 1.64 27.77 12.88
CA LYS A 149 2.74 27.62 13.82
C LYS A 149 4.05 27.20 13.13
N ASN A 150 3.95 26.39 12.09
CA ASN A 150 5.12 25.88 11.38
C ASN A 150 5.71 26.86 10.36
N LYS A 151 5.05 27.99 10.11
CA LYS A 151 5.53 29.01 9.17
C LYS A 151 6.37 30.11 9.81
N LYS A 152 6.65 30.03 11.07
CA LYS A 152 7.51 31.02 11.75
C LYS A 152 8.99 30.70 11.57
#